data_ac6b4596612a486b532469b168a6e152
#
_entry.id   ac6b4596612a486b532469b168a6e152
#
_cell.length_a   1.000
_cell.length_b   1.000
_cell.length_c   1.000
_cell.angle_alpha   90.00
_cell.angle_beta   90.00
_cell.angle_gamma   90.00
#
_symmetry.space_group_name_H-M   'P 1'
#
loop_
_entity.id
_entity.type
_entity.pdbx_description
1 polymer ?
#
loop_
_entity_poly.entity_id
_entity_poly.type
_entity_poly.pdbx_seq_one_letter_code
_entity_poly.pdbx_strand_id
1 'polypeptide(L)'
;MKIRKLILNTLFCCAITLLSMFVTVSAYARDNSDYIDSAAEEYVAENGITYQVINDSFSAKGEIKNYIVRVDYSSFDTAAICLVRTGKSDAEMTVTDSSGNKVASLTSNSTYARSWKFVDKPAGTVYEDYTIMVKSTTYNATQNSFRICIGNKADVETMLSGKENAVWLNRYTESSRNMFMTHYTPNTGERWYRFTAGGDTIFTLMSHHPQVRFKVCEAKDINNIVYRSIDVENAHKSKFCLSYGYAEKDKITLKSGTDYYMVIYTPNAINGGEFIDDTMNLCVGKAAMAPGSVTVYSGTGIYVRQSDYSVPVDIKVGDNGNKIPLTAVAESVSLKTTTSGIRLSMIGGWRVKAQDTNAWRTSTSSRSSIDMGYVKDSTGNHNINGTWQISAKASSSSFSFVPGMTIYYYYEIGD
;
A
#
# COMPACT_ATOMS: atom_id res chain seq x y z
N MET A 1 -33.35 -35.15 50.80
CA MET A 1 -32.89 -35.31 49.42
C MET A 1 -33.64 -34.40 48.41
N LYS A 2 -34.89 -34.03 48.65
CA LYS A 2 -35.67 -33.13 47.73
C LYS A 2 -35.27 -31.66 47.76
N ILE A 3 -34.84 -31.11 48.90
CA ILE A 3 -34.47 -29.69 49.04
C ILE A 3 -33.14 -29.33 48.34
N ARG A 4 -32.15 -30.25 48.35
CA ARG A 4 -30.88 -30.01 47.63
C ARG A 4 -31.02 -29.99 46.08
N LYS A 5 -31.97 -30.75 45.52
CA LYS A 5 -32.26 -30.71 44.07
C LYS A 5 -32.94 -29.40 43.65
N LEU A 6 -33.79 -28.83 44.51
CA LEU A 6 -34.48 -27.58 44.22
C LEU A 6 -33.50 -26.37 44.22
N ILE A 7 -32.58 -26.35 45.19
CA ILE A 7 -31.55 -25.28 45.26
C ILE A 7 -30.57 -25.37 44.09
N LEU A 8 -30.19 -26.58 43.67
CA LEU A 8 -29.28 -26.74 42.52
C LEU A 8 -29.94 -26.35 41.19
N ASN A 9 -31.24 -26.64 41.01
CA ASN A 9 -31.97 -26.22 39.79
C ASN A 9 -32.22 -24.70 39.77
N THR A 10 -32.44 -24.06 40.93
CA THR A 10 -32.62 -22.60 41.01
C THR A 10 -31.31 -21.87 40.76
N LEU A 11 -30.17 -22.39 41.26
CA LEU A 11 -28.85 -21.86 40.97
C LEU A 11 -28.44 -22.04 39.50
N PHE A 12 -28.84 -23.16 38.88
CA PHE A 12 -28.57 -23.39 37.44
C PHE A 12 -29.41 -22.50 36.54
N CYS A 13 -30.68 -22.23 36.88
CA CYS A 13 -31.53 -21.27 36.17
C CYS A 13 -31.02 -19.83 36.36
N CYS A 14 -30.56 -19.44 37.55
CA CYS A 14 -29.96 -18.12 37.76
C CYS A 14 -28.61 -17.94 37.05
N ALA A 15 -27.82 -18.99 36.93
CA ALA A 15 -26.58 -18.95 36.17
C ALA A 15 -26.82 -18.82 34.66
N ILE A 16 -27.87 -19.46 34.12
CA ILE A 16 -28.26 -19.34 32.71
C ILE A 16 -28.85 -17.95 32.43
N THR A 17 -29.62 -17.37 33.36
CA THR A 17 -30.14 -16.00 33.21
C THR A 17 -29.09 -14.92 33.40
N LEU A 18 -28.03 -15.15 34.18
CA LEU A 18 -26.88 -14.23 34.29
C LEU A 18 -25.92 -14.35 33.10
N LEU A 19 -25.84 -15.50 32.44
CA LEU A 19 -25.07 -15.65 31.21
C LEU A 19 -25.76 -15.08 29.95
N SER A 20 -27.08 -14.79 30.04
CA SER A 20 -27.87 -14.21 28.95
C SER A 20 -28.00 -12.68 29.04
N MET A 21 -27.35 -12.02 30.00
CA MET A 21 -27.28 -10.55 30.10
C MET A 21 -26.05 -9.93 29.44
N PHE A 22 -25.29 -10.69 28.63
CA PHE A 22 -24.51 -10.05 27.58
C PHE A 22 -25.51 -9.64 26.51
N VAL A 23 -25.80 -8.35 26.44
CA VAL A 23 -26.63 -7.78 25.37
C VAL A 23 -25.88 -8.02 24.06
N THR A 24 -26.16 -9.17 23.46
CA THR A 24 -25.91 -9.32 22.03
C THR A 24 -26.85 -8.33 21.36
N VAL A 25 -26.32 -7.26 20.81
CA VAL A 25 -27.08 -6.42 19.86
C VAL A 25 -27.37 -7.32 18.68
N SER A 26 -28.52 -7.96 18.72
CA SER A 26 -28.98 -8.81 17.63
C SER A 26 -29.17 -7.93 16.39
N ALA A 27 -28.45 -8.23 15.33
CA ALA A 27 -28.76 -7.71 14.02
C ALA A 27 -30.19 -8.16 13.66
N TYR A 28 -31.12 -7.25 13.53
CA TYR A 28 -32.48 -7.57 13.13
C TYR A 28 -32.50 -7.73 11.60
N ALA A 29 -32.69 -8.96 11.15
CA ALA A 29 -32.97 -9.23 9.75
C ALA A 29 -34.34 -8.62 9.37
N ARG A 30 -34.38 -7.73 8.41
CA ARG A 30 -35.60 -7.49 7.62
C ARG A 30 -35.77 -8.70 6.69
N ASP A 31 -37.03 -9.11 6.55
CA ASP A 31 -37.49 -10.30 5.84
C ASP A 31 -37.07 -10.31 4.36
N ASN A 32 -35.82 -10.67 4.12
CA ASN A 32 -35.25 -10.96 2.80
C ASN A 32 -34.36 -12.19 2.97
N SER A 33 -34.64 -13.23 2.24
CA SER A 33 -34.07 -14.58 2.31
C SER A 33 -32.55 -14.69 2.14
N ASP A 34 -31.81 -13.59 2.04
CA ASP A 34 -30.37 -13.55 1.80
C ASP A 34 -29.56 -13.02 3.00
N TYR A 35 -30.19 -12.80 4.16
CA TYR A 35 -29.53 -12.31 5.36
C TYR A 35 -28.95 -13.47 6.20
N ILE A 36 -27.65 -13.42 6.45
CA ILE A 36 -27.03 -14.28 7.46
C ILE A 36 -27.03 -13.47 8.75
N ASP A 37 -27.71 -14.01 9.78
CA ASP A 37 -27.72 -13.45 11.13
C ASP A 37 -26.35 -13.67 11.77
N SER A 38 -25.46 -12.72 11.67
CA SER A 38 -24.19 -12.72 12.38
C SER A 38 -24.26 -11.73 13.52
N ALA A 39 -24.06 -12.20 14.74
CA ALA A 39 -24.03 -11.37 15.93
C ALA A 39 -22.87 -10.37 15.86
N ALA A 40 -23.16 -9.08 16.00
CA ALA A 40 -22.15 -8.08 16.30
C ALA A 40 -21.66 -8.31 17.74
N GLU A 41 -20.35 -8.43 17.91
CA GLU A 41 -19.75 -8.50 19.24
C GLU A 41 -19.47 -7.07 19.74
N GLU A 42 -19.97 -6.74 20.91
CA GLU A 42 -19.58 -5.52 21.60
C GLU A 42 -18.24 -5.77 22.30
N TYR A 43 -17.22 -5.02 21.94
CA TYR A 43 -15.91 -5.08 22.58
C TYR A 43 -15.73 -3.87 23.49
N VAL A 44 -15.46 -4.12 24.75
CA VAL A 44 -15.11 -3.09 25.74
C VAL A 44 -13.62 -3.17 26.00
N ALA A 45 -12.87 -2.13 25.61
CA ALA A 45 -11.44 -2.05 25.90
C ALA A 45 -11.19 -1.84 27.41
N GLU A 46 -10.00 -2.17 27.90
CA GLU A 46 -9.62 -2.02 29.32
C GLU A 46 -9.80 -0.59 29.87
N ASN A 47 -9.76 0.42 28.98
CA ASN A 47 -9.99 1.83 29.33
C ASN A 47 -11.46 2.25 29.26
N GLY A 48 -12.40 1.31 29.15
CA GLY A 48 -13.84 1.58 29.07
C GLY A 48 -14.35 2.03 27.70
N ILE A 49 -13.52 1.98 26.67
CA ILE A 49 -13.91 2.31 25.29
C ILE A 49 -14.78 1.20 24.72
N THR A 50 -15.97 1.56 24.22
CA THR A 50 -16.93 0.62 23.63
C THR A 50 -17.06 0.83 22.13
N TYR A 51 -16.99 -0.26 21.37
CA TYR A 51 -17.25 -0.31 19.93
C TYR A 51 -17.80 -1.67 19.53
N GLN A 52 -18.41 -1.75 18.36
CA GLN A 52 -19.00 -2.97 17.81
C GLN A 52 -18.07 -3.58 16.78
N VAL A 53 -17.89 -4.90 16.85
CA VAL A 53 -17.02 -5.66 15.98
C VAL A 53 -17.76 -6.87 15.42
N ILE A 54 -17.73 -7.02 14.10
CA ILE A 54 -18.21 -8.22 13.41
C ILE A 54 -16.97 -8.94 12.85
N ASN A 55 -16.75 -10.18 13.25
CA ASN A 55 -15.73 -11.05 12.70
C ASN A 55 -16.40 -12.11 11.85
N ASP A 56 -16.02 -12.23 10.58
CA ASP A 56 -16.59 -13.23 9.70
C ASP A 56 -15.58 -13.64 8.61
N SER A 57 -15.97 -14.59 7.78
CA SER A 57 -15.15 -15.12 6.69
C SER A 57 -16.02 -15.47 5.49
N PHE A 58 -15.42 -15.46 4.30
CA PHE A 58 -16.08 -15.90 3.08
C PHE A 58 -15.87 -17.39 2.84
N SER A 59 -16.87 -18.04 2.25
CA SER A 59 -16.82 -19.42 1.80
C SER A 59 -16.52 -19.55 0.31
N ALA A 60 -16.75 -18.47 -0.47
CA ALA A 60 -16.55 -18.44 -1.91
C ALA A 60 -16.28 -17.02 -2.44
N LYS A 61 -15.74 -16.95 -3.67
CA LYS A 61 -15.67 -15.70 -4.41
C LYS A 61 -17.08 -15.25 -4.82
N GLY A 62 -17.37 -13.97 -4.64
CA GLY A 62 -18.67 -13.38 -4.97
C GLY A 62 -19.72 -13.56 -3.89
N GLU A 63 -19.40 -14.26 -2.78
CA GLU A 63 -20.31 -14.35 -1.64
C GLU A 63 -20.65 -12.95 -1.10
N ILE A 64 -21.92 -12.77 -0.74
CA ILE A 64 -22.45 -11.54 -0.15
C ILE A 64 -22.94 -11.87 1.25
N LYS A 65 -22.51 -11.06 2.22
CA LYS A 65 -22.96 -11.10 3.62
C LYS A 65 -23.60 -9.78 3.99
N ASN A 66 -24.72 -9.85 4.69
CA ASN A 66 -25.48 -8.67 5.09
C ASN A 66 -25.63 -8.61 6.61
N TYR A 67 -25.50 -7.40 7.15
CA TYR A 67 -25.60 -7.14 8.59
C TYR A 67 -26.44 -5.89 8.80
N ILE A 68 -27.19 -5.84 9.93
CA ILE A 68 -27.83 -4.62 10.41
C ILE A 68 -27.16 -4.28 11.73
N VAL A 69 -26.59 -3.08 11.83
CA VAL A 69 -25.88 -2.61 13.02
C VAL A 69 -26.51 -1.32 13.51
N ARG A 70 -26.95 -1.33 14.77
CA ARG A 70 -27.44 -0.11 15.43
C ARG A 70 -26.27 0.63 16.06
N VAL A 71 -26.11 1.89 15.70
CA VAL A 71 -25.15 2.81 16.30
C VAL A 71 -25.87 3.74 17.26
N ASP A 72 -25.36 3.78 18.51
CA ASP A 72 -25.84 4.69 19.56
C ASP A 72 -24.99 5.95 19.58
N TYR A 73 -25.57 7.06 19.13
CA TYR A 73 -24.94 8.38 19.11
C TYR A 73 -25.19 9.21 20.39
N SER A 74 -25.57 8.58 21.50
CA SER A 74 -25.84 9.32 22.76
C SER A 74 -24.60 10.01 23.31
N SER A 75 -23.40 9.48 23.08
CA SER A 75 -22.14 9.96 23.65
C SER A 75 -21.17 10.55 22.63
N PHE A 76 -21.48 10.54 21.34
CA PHE A 76 -20.60 11.08 20.28
C PHE A 76 -21.44 11.53 19.06
N ASP A 77 -20.82 12.36 18.21
CA ASP A 77 -21.49 12.92 17.01
C ASP A 77 -20.98 12.34 15.70
N THR A 78 -19.88 11.61 15.71
CA THR A 78 -19.29 11.00 14.50
C THR A 78 -18.89 9.55 14.76
N ALA A 79 -19.50 8.63 14.01
CA ALA A 79 -19.11 7.23 13.97
C ALA A 79 -18.02 6.99 12.94
N ALA A 80 -17.10 6.08 13.24
CA ALA A 80 -16.22 5.45 12.26
C ALA A 80 -16.78 4.09 11.86
N ILE A 81 -16.83 3.83 10.56
CA ILE A 81 -17.18 2.54 9.98
C ILE A 81 -15.95 2.04 9.24
N CYS A 82 -15.43 0.89 9.60
CA CYS A 82 -14.18 0.34 9.09
C CYS A 82 -14.35 -1.08 8.58
N LEU A 83 -13.81 -1.37 7.40
CA LEU A 83 -13.62 -2.72 6.87
C LEU A 83 -12.15 -3.08 6.95
N VAL A 84 -11.82 -4.17 7.66
CA VAL A 84 -10.47 -4.68 7.85
C VAL A 84 -10.31 -6.05 7.19
N ARG A 85 -9.30 -6.19 6.36
CA ARG A 85 -8.89 -7.46 5.76
C ARG A 85 -7.98 -8.21 6.73
N THR A 86 -8.55 -9.09 7.52
CA THR A 86 -7.79 -9.93 8.46
C THR A 86 -7.25 -11.22 7.83
N GLY A 87 -7.77 -11.59 6.65
CA GLY A 87 -7.28 -12.67 5.81
C GLY A 87 -6.59 -12.20 4.53
N LYS A 88 -6.66 -13.01 3.48
CA LYS A 88 -6.12 -12.72 2.14
C LYS A 88 -7.21 -12.57 1.06
N SER A 89 -8.48 -12.73 1.40
CA SER A 89 -9.60 -12.43 0.52
C SER A 89 -9.87 -10.93 0.48
N ASP A 90 -10.12 -10.40 -0.69
CA ASP A 90 -10.48 -9.00 -0.88
C ASP A 90 -12.00 -8.84 -0.81
N ALA A 91 -12.46 -7.69 -0.33
CA ALA A 91 -13.88 -7.41 -0.13
C ALA A 91 -14.25 -5.97 -0.51
N GLU A 92 -15.51 -5.81 -0.90
CA GLU A 92 -16.18 -4.52 -1.03
C GLU A 92 -17.31 -4.46 0.00
N MET A 93 -17.48 -3.30 0.63
CA MET A 93 -18.53 -3.05 1.60
C MET A 93 -19.35 -1.83 1.20
N THR A 94 -20.65 -1.96 1.21
CA THR A 94 -21.60 -0.85 1.06
C THR A 94 -22.40 -0.71 2.34
N VAL A 95 -22.57 0.53 2.81
CA VAL A 95 -23.34 0.86 4.01
C VAL A 95 -24.45 1.81 3.61
N THR A 96 -25.67 1.50 4.05
CA THR A 96 -26.85 2.33 3.87
C THR A 96 -27.47 2.67 5.22
N ASP A 97 -28.03 3.87 5.36
CA ASP A 97 -28.78 4.30 6.54
C ASP A 97 -30.20 3.67 6.57
N SER A 98 -30.94 3.93 7.64
CA SER A 98 -32.32 3.45 7.81
C SER A 98 -33.30 3.96 6.74
N SER A 99 -32.96 5.05 6.07
CA SER A 99 -33.73 5.62 4.96
C SER A 99 -33.37 5.00 3.60
N GLY A 100 -32.37 4.10 3.56
CA GLY A 100 -31.88 3.46 2.34
C GLY A 100 -30.86 4.28 1.56
N ASN A 101 -30.36 5.40 2.11
CA ASN A 101 -29.32 6.18 1.46
C ASN A 101 -27.96 5.53 1.67
N LYS A 102 -27.15 5.49 0.63
CA LYS A 102 -25.78 5.01 0.71
C LYS A 102 -24.90 6.03 1.43
N VAL A 103 -24.40 5.67 2.61
CA VAL A 103 -23.52 6.53 3.45
C VAL A 103 -22.05 6.20 3.31
N ALA A 104 -21.71 4.95 2.95
CA ALA A 104 -20.33 4.56 2.74
C ALA A 104 -20.18 3.50 1.62
N SER A 105 -19.00 3.52 0.98
CA SER A 105 -18.53 2.47 0.08
C SER A 105 -17.04 2.28 0.35
N LEU A 106 -16.68 1.10 0.82
CA LEU A 106 -15.34 0.78 1.25
C LEU A 106 -14.82 -0.44 0.49
N THR A 107 -13.53 -0.47 0.23
CA THR A 107 -12.86 -1.62 -0.41
C THR A 107 -11.68 -2.04 0.46
N SER A 108 -11.56 -3.34 0.70
CA SER A 108 -10.43 -3.92 1.39
C SER A 108 -9.76 -4.94 0.47
N ASN A 109 -8.50 -4.71 0.15
CA ASN A 109 -7.73 -5.53 -0.77
C ASN A 109 -6.25 -5.57 -0.38
N SER A 110 -5.39 -6.13 -1.22
CA SER A 110 -3.95 -6.20 -0.96
C SER A 110 -3.24 -4.84 -0.92
N THR A 111 -3.87 -3.80 -1.45
CA THR A 111 -3.34 -2.42 -1.41
C THR A 111 -3.95 -1.61 -0.26
N TYR A 112 -5.26 -1.82 -0.01
CA TYR A 112 -6.01 -1.13 1.04
C TYR A 112 -6.62 -2.17 1.97
N ALA A 113 -5.84 -2.75 2.88
CA ALA A 113 -6.37 -3.78 3.77
C ALA A 113 -7.23 -3.22 4.91
N ARG A 114 -7.24 -1.90 5.08
CA ARG A 114 -8.18 -1.17 5.94
C ARG A 114 -8.78 -0.02 5.15
N SER A 115 -10.09 0.05 5.16
CA SER A 115 -10.83 1.18 4.62
C SER A 115 -11.82 1.65 5.66
N TRP A 116 -11.98 2.95 5.82
CA TRP A 116 -12.92 3.53 6.75
C TRP A 116 -13.62 4.76 6.22
N LYS A 117 -14.76 5.06 6.80
CA LYS A 117 -15.55 6.24 6.54
C LYS A 117 -16.06 6.79 7.86
N PHE A 118 -15.98 8.10 8.03
CA PHE A 118 -16.64 8.80 9.11
C PHE A 118 -18.05 9.18 8.68
N VAL A 119 -19.01 8.95 9.57
CA VAL A 119 -20.43 9.23 9.35
C VAL A 119 -20.93 10.06 10.51
N ASP A 120 -21.42 11.25 10.20
CA ASP A 120 -21.95 12.15 11.22
C ASP A 120 -23.32 11.68 11.67
N LYS A 121 -23.63 11.94 12.95
CA LYS A 121 -24.91 11.69 13.57
C LYS A 121 -26.04 12.31 12.76
N PRO A 122 -27.05 11.54 12.37
CA PRO A 122 -28.21 12.11 11.71
C PRO A 122 -28.96 13.08 12.63
N ALA A 123 -29.44 14.20 12.08
CA ALA A 123 -30.10 15.23 12.85
C ALA A 123 -31.35 14.69 13.57
N GLY A 124 -31.42 14.95 14.89
CA GLY A 124 -32.59 14.58 15.70
C GLY A 124 -32.66 13.10 16.11
N THR A 125 -31.64 12.30 15.80
CA THR A 125 -31.60 10.87 16.19
C THR A 125 -30.60 10.63 17.29
N VAL A 126 -30.87 9.63 18.14
CA VAL A 126 -29.91 9.08 19.11
C VAL A 126 -29.37 7.74 18.61
N TYR A 127 -30.17 7.00 17.84
CA TYR A 127 -29.82 5.71 17.27
C TYR A 127 -30.00 5.74 15.76
N GLU A 128 -29.11 5.07 15.05
CA GLU A 128 -29.21 4.84 13.61
C GLU A 128 -28.90 3.39 13.28
N ASP A 129 -29.78 2.78 12.49
CA ASP A 129 -29.60 1.41 11.99
C ASP A 129 -28.94 1.46 10.62
N TYR A 130 -27.74 0.90 10.52
CA TYR A 130 -27.02 0.78 9.25
C TYR A 130 -27.15 -0.63 8.69
N THR A 131 -27.57 -0.73 7.44
CA THR A 131 -27.46 -1.98 6.68
C THR A 131 -26.11 -2.04 5.99
N ILE A 132 -25.35 -3.09 6.28
CA ILE A 132 -24.00 -3.30 5.76
C ILE A 132 -24.01 -4.53 4.86
N MET A 133 -23.62 -4.36 3.61
CA MET A 133 -23.43 -5.43 2.65
C MET A 133 -21.94 -5.59 2.37
N VAL A 134 -21.38 -6.79 2.60
CA VAL A 134 -19.98 -7.10 2.29
C VAL A 134 -19.93 -8.19 1.24
N LYS A 135 -19.21 -7.93 0.14
CA LYS A 135 -19.05 -8.85 -0.99
C LYS A 135 -17.60 -9.25 -1.15
N SER A 136 -17.34 -10.55 -1.26
CA SER A 136 -16.03 -11.09 -1.61
C SER A 136 -15.70 -10.82 -3.09
N THR A 137 -14.59 -10.15 -3.37
CA THR A 137 -14.12 -9.91 -4.74
C THR A 137 -13.04 -10.90 -5.16
N THR A 138 -12.23 -11.36 -4.19
CA THR A 138 -11.31 -12.50 -4.35
C THR A 138 -11.53 -13.49 -3.22
N TYR A 139 -11.07 -14.73 -3.38
CA TYR A 139 -11.23 -15.76 -2.36
C TYR A 139 -9.94 -16.53 -2.13
N ASN A 140 -9.57 -16.65 -0.86
CA ASN A 140 -8.49 -17.52 -0.39
C ASN A 140 -9.06 -18.57 0.58
N ALA A 141 -8.96 -19.83 0.23
CA ALA A 141 -9.62 -20.91 0.97
C ALA A 141 -9.17 -21.10 2.43
N THR A 142 -7.96 -20.65 2.77
CA THR A 142 -7.38 -20.81 4.12
C THR A 142 -7.30 -19.52 4.92
N GLN A 143 -7.43 -18.36 4.27
CA GLN A 143 -7.27 -17.04 4.89
C GLN A 143 -8.29 -16.09 4.25
N ASN A 144 -9.56 -16.27 4.61
CA ASN A 144 -10.73 -15.63 4.01
C ASN A 144 -11.48 -14.71 4.96
N SER A 145 -10.91 -14.43 6.14
CA SER A 145 -11.55 -13.63 7.18
C SER A 145 -11.48 -12.14 6.89
N PHE A 146 -12.49 -11.45 7.38
CA PHE A 146 -12.57 -9.99 7.44
C PHE A 146 -13.17 -9.55 8.77
N ARG A 147 -13.08 -8.25 9.05
CA ARG A 147 -13.66 -7.64 10.24
C ARG A 147 -14.32 -6.33 9.87
N ILE A 148 -15.47 -6.06 10.46
CA ILE A 148 -16.16 -4.77 10.42
C ILE A 148 -16.06 -4.18 11.81
N CYS A 149 -15.68 -2.91 11.92
CA CYS A 149 -15.63 -2.18 13.19
C CYS A 149 -16.47 -0.93 13.04
N ILE A 150 -17.34 -0.69 14.01
CA ILE A 150 -18.23 0.47 14.03
C ILE A 150 -18.31 1.01 15.45
N GLY A 151 -18.22 2.32 15.59
CA GLY A 151 -18.39 2.97 16.89
C GLY A 151 -17.89 4.40 16.89
N ASN A 152 -17.68 4.96 18.07
CA ASN A 152 -17.03 6.24 18.22
C ASN A 152 -15.70 6.26 17.46
N LYS A 153 -15.45 7.32 16.74
CA LYS A 153 -14.24 7.47 15.92
C LYS A 153 -12.96 7.18 16.72
N ALA A 154 -12.80 7.77 17.91
CA ALA A 154 -11.61 7.59 18.73
C ALA A 154 -11.45 6.14 19.23
N ASP A 155 -12.56 5.47 19.54
CA ASP A 155 -12.58 4.10 20.02
C ASP A 155 -12.18 3.13 18.93
N VAL A 156 -12.73 3.29 17.72
CA VAL A 156 -12.36 2.47 16.56
C VAL A 156 -10.89 2.68 16.18
N GLU A 157 -10.39 3.91 16.23
CA GLU A 157 -8.97 4.20 15.97
C GLU A 157 -8.05 3.51 16.99
N THR A 158 -8.43 3.52 18.27
CA THR A 158 -7.67 2.85 19.34
C THR A 158 -7.68 1.33 19.14
N MET A 159 -8.86 0.75 18.86
CA MET A 159 -9.02 -0.67 18.61
C MET A 159 -8.13 -1.15 17.45
N LEU A 160 -8.06 -0.39 16.36
CA LEU A 160 -7.24 -0.74 15.19
C LEU A 160 -5.73 -0.79 15.48
N SER A 161 -5.28 -0.33 16.66
CA SER A 161 -3.88 -0.43 17.08
C SER A 161 -3.46 -1.83 17.57
N GLY A 162 -4.40 -2.71 17.93
CA GLY A 162 -4.11 -4.03 18.49
C GLY A 162 -3.60 -5.05 17.46
N LYS A 163 -2.79 -6.03 17.91
CA LYS A 163 -2.24 -7.11 17.07
C LYS A 163 -3.32 -8.04 16.51
N GLU A 164 -4.45 -8.18 17.18
CA GLU A 164 -5.63 -8.95 16.74
C GLU A 164 -6.24 -8.36 15.48
N ASN A 165 -5.95 -7.10 15.20
CA ASN A 165 -6.33 -6.37 13.99
C ASN A 165 -5.21 -6.31 12.94
N ALA A 166 -4.19 -7.16 13.10
CA ALA A 166 -3.08 -7.22 12.16
C ALA A 166 -3.57 -7.59 10.76
N VAL A 167 -3.14 -6.80 9.81
CA VAL A 167 -3.50 -6.95 8.40
C VAL A 167 -2.46 -7.79 7.69
N TRP A 168 -2.89 -8.73 6.83
CA TRP A 168 -1.98 -9.47 5.99
C TRP A 168 -1.43 -8.61 4.87
N LEU A 169 -0.10 -8.49 4.82
CA LEU A 169 0.62 -7.96 3.67
C LEU A 169 0.94 -9.10 2.72
N ASN A 170 0.56 -8.94 1.46
CA ASN A 170 1.07 -9.80 0.42
C ASN A 170 2.55 -9.46 0.19
N ARG A 171 3.38 -10.51 0.02
CA ARG A 171 4.75 -10.29 -0.38
C ARG A 171 4.76 -9.55 -1.72
N TYR A 172 5.48 -8.44 -1.75
CA TYR A 172 5.71 -7.72 -2.99
C TYR A 172 6.53 -8.61 -3.92
N THR A 173 5.95 -8.95 -5.06
CA THR A 173 6.57 -9.74 -6.12
C THR A 173 6.62 -8.93 -7.39
N GLU A 174 7.36 -9.41 -8.38
CA GLU A 174 7.49 -8.74 -9.69
C GLU A 174 6.16 -8.49 -10.40
N SER A 175 5.17 -9.33 -10.19
CA SER A 175 3.84 -9.21 -10.78
C SER A 175 2.92 -8.25 -10.03
N SER A 176 3.16 -8.00 -8.75
CA SER A 176 2.38 -7.06 -7.94
C SER A 176 3.17 -5.78 -7.72
N ARG A 177 2.87 -4.74 -8.49
CA ARG A 177 3.48 -3.41 -8.31
C ARG A 177 2.84 -2.61 -7.18
N ASN A 178 1.91 -3.20 -6.47
CA ASN A 178 1.09 -2.50 -5.49
C ASN A 178 1.78 -2.51 -4.13
N MET A 179 2.24 -1.36 -3.70
CA MET A 179 2.58 -1.11 -2.31
C MET A 179 1.29 -1.10 -1.50
N PHE A 180 1.39 -1.57 -0.27
CA PHE A 180 0.28 -1.49 0.65
C PHE A 180 0.13 -0.06 1.17
N MET A 181 -1.01 0.57 0.90
CA MET A 181 -1.35 1.88 1.45
C MET A 181 -2.12 1.72 2.76
N THR A 182 -1.76 2.50 3.75
CA THR A 182 -2.45 2.54 5.05
C THR A 182 -2.46 3.95 5.60
N HIS A 183 -3.44 4.22 6.45
CA HIS A 183 -3.46 5.42 7.26
C HIS A 183 -2.89 5.12 8.63
N TYR A 184 -2.03 5.99 9.13
CA TYR A 184 -1.47 5.90 10.46
C TYR A 184 -1.62 7.25 11.16
N THR A 185 -2.26 7.22 12.30
CA THR A 185 -2.34 8.38 13.17
C THR A 185 -1.29 8.21 14.26
N PRO A 186 -0.25 9.05 14.31
CA PRO A 186 0.90 8.85 15.19
C PRO A 186 0.56 8.69 16.67
N ASN A 187 -0.55 9.27 17.11
CA ASN A 187 -0.98 9.25 18.52
C ASN A 187 -1.81 8.02 18.92
N THR A 188 -2.09 7.10 17.99
CA THR A 188 -2.99 5.95 18.22
C THR A 188 -2.24 4.64 18.49
N GLY A 189 -0.97 4.70 18.90
CA GLY A 189 -0.19 3.52 19.25
C GLY A 189 0.37 2.76 18.04
N GLU A 190 0.42 1.45 18.14
CA GLU A 190 1.04 0.59 17.14
C GLU A 190 0.05 0.19 16.03
N ARG A 191 0.57 -0.06 14.80
CA ARG A 191 -0.18 -0.66 13.71
C ARG A 191 0.49 -1.96 13.29
N TRP A 192 -0.26 -3.04 13.31
CA TRP A 192 0.23 -4.39 13.13
C TRP A 192 -0.08 -4.92 11.75
N TYR A 193 0.94 -5.45 11.09
CA TYR A 193 0.85 -6.06 9.77
C TYR A 193 1.50 -7.44 9.83
N ARG A 194 0.85 -8.46 9.26
CA ARG A 194 1.34 -9.83 9.24
C ARG A 194 1.79 -10.20 7.83
N PHE A 195 2.90 -10.92 7.71
CA PHE A 195 3.40 -11.42 6.44
C PHE A 195 4.14 -12.74 6.64
N THR A 196 4.27 -13.52 5.55
CA THR A 196 5.12 -14.73 5.53
C THR A 196 6.44 -14.38 4.86
N ALA A 197 7.56 -14.60 5.54
CA ALA A 197 8.88 -14.31 5.01
C ALA A 197 9.29 -15.30 3.91
N GLY A 198 10.07 -14.83 2.95
CA GLY A 198 10.64 -15.65 1.86
C GLY A 198 12.15 -15.83 1.93
N GLY A 199 12.77 -15.65 3.10
CA GLY A 199 14.21 -15.55 3.28
C GLY A 199 14.64 -14.08 3.33
N ASP A 200 15.57 -13.67 2.48
CA ASP A 200 15.93 -12.25 2.33
C ASP A 200 14.69 -11.43 2.01
N THR A 201 14.41 -10.48 2.87
CA THR A 201 13.20 -9.64 2.83
C THR A 201 13.61 -8.19 2.90
N ILE A 202 13.16 -7.41 1.93
CA ILE A 202 13.34 -5.96 1.91
C ILE A 202 12.04 -5.34 2.41
N PHE A 203 12.17 -4.41 3.34
CA PHE A 203 11.11 -3.58 3.84
C PHE A 203 11.26 -2.18 3.25
N THR A 204 10.18 -1.62 2.76
CA THR A 204 10.12 -0.21 2.36
C THR A 204 8.94 0.45 3.06
N LEU A 205 9.22 1.52 3.79
CA LEU A 205 8.26 2.37 4.45
C LEU A 205 8.37 3.77 3.90
N MET A 206 7.28 4.34 3.41
CA MET A 206 7.20 5.74 2.99
C MET A 206 6.17 6.46 3.82
N SER A 207 6.50 7.65 4.32
CA SER A 207 5.67 8.45 5.21
C SER A 207 5.92 9.94 4.99
N HIS A 208 4.91 10.76 5.25
CA HIS A 208 5.09 12.21 5.38
C HIS A 208 5.70 12.59 6.72
N HIS A 209 5.69 11.66 7.68
CA HIS A 209 6.12 11.92 9.05
C HIS A 209 7.50 11.33 9.34
N PRO A 210 8.50 12.17 9.76
CA PRO A 210 9.88 11.72 9.94
C PRO A 210 10.11 10.80 11.15
N GLN A 211 9.15 10.71 12.08
CA GLN A 211 9.29 9.92 13.32
C GLN A 211 8.63 8.55 13.26
N VAL A 212 8.03 8.17 12.12
CA VAL A 212 7.42 6.85 11.96
C VAL A 212 8.52 5.80 11.83
N ARG A 213 8.41 4.74 12.61
CA ARG A 213 9.35 3.62 12.68
C ARG A 213 8.63 2.30 12.54
N PHE A 214 9.39 1.25 12.32
CA PHE A 214 8.85 -0.09 12.40
C PHE A 214 9.79 -1.04 13.16
N LYS A 215 9.19 -2.09 13.69
CA LYS A 215 9.89 -3.26 14.23
C LYS A 215 9.34 -4.51 13.59
N VAL A 216 10.15 -5.57 13.55
CA VAL A 216 9.74 -6.89 13.06
C VAL A 216 9.88 -7.89 14.19
N CYS A 217 8.83 -8.67 14.45
CA CYS A 217 8.84 -9.75 15.45
C CYS A 217 8.21 -11.03 14.89
N GLU A 218 8.57 -12.17 15.47
CA GLU A 218 7.96 -13.44 15.09
C GLU A 218 6.48 -13.48 15.49
N ALA A 219 5.60 -14.01 14.62
CA ALA A 219 4.17 -14.07 14.91
C ALA A 219 3.83 -15.00 16.09
N LYS A 220 4.65 -16.03 16.32
CA LYS A 220 4.49 -16.96 17.46
C LYS A 220 4.98 -16.39 18.79
N ASP A 221 5.91 -15.42 18.77
CA ASP A 221 6.47 -14.75 19.94
C ASP A 221 6.75 -13.28 19.63
N ILE A 222 5.81 -12.43 19.97
CA ILE A 222 5.89 -10.98 19.71
C ILE A 222 6.98 -10.27 20.51
N ASN A 223 7.51 -10.89 21.57
CA ASN A 223 8.61 -10.34 22.35
C ASN A 223 9.97 -10.63 21.68
N ASN A 224 10.02 -11.61 20.77
CA ASN A 224 11.19 -11.88 19.95
C ASN A 224 11.27 -10.88 18.79
N ILE A 225 11.80 -9.68 19.10
CA ILE A 225 12.01 -8.63 18.09
C ILE A 225 13.29 -8.95 17.34
N VAL A 226 13.15 -9.31 16.06
CA VAL A 226 14.25 -9.67 15.17
C VAL A 226 14.89 -8.46 14.48
N TYR A 227 14.15 -7.34 14.43
CA TYR A 227 14.62 -6.10 13.81
C TYR A 227 13.89 -4.86 14.37
N ARG A 228 14.62 -3.73 14.40
CA ARG A 228 14.06 -2.38 14.63
C ARG A 228 14.64 -1.42 13.60
N SER A 229 13.81 -0.65 12.94
CA SER A 229 14.27 0.42 12.08
C SER A 229 14.89 1.55 12.88
N ILE A 230 15.81 2.26 12.26
CA ILE A 230 16.37 3.51 12.79
C ILE A 230 15.37 4.66 12.61
N ASP A 231 15.66 5.81 13.23
CA ASP A 231 14.88 7.02 13.02
C ASP A 231 14.82 7.39 11.55
N VAL A 232 13.59 7.60 11.04
CA VAL A 232 13.37 8.08 9.67
C VAL A 232 13.94 9.51 9.48
N GLU A 233 14.19 10.29 10.54
CA GLU A 233 14.95 11.54 10.43
C GLU A 233 16.38 11.35 9.92
N ASN A 234 16.98 10.20 10.21
CA ASN A 234 18.29 9.79 9.70
C ASN A 234 18.15 8.89 8.45
N ALA A 235 16.98 8.37 8.16
CA ALA A 235 16.69 7.69 6.92
C ALA A 235 16.64 8.73 5.79
N HIS A 236 17.15 8.36 4.67
CA HIS A 236 17.36 9.25 3.53
C HIS A 236 16.09 9.99 3.16
N LYS A 237 16.11 11.33 3.24
CA LYS A 237 15.17 12.17 2.50
C LYS A 237 15.33 11.82 1.03
N SER A 238 14.58 10.85 0.57
CA SER A 238 14.64 10.47 -0.83
C SER A 238 14.06 11.59 -1.66
N LYS A 239 14.91 12.29 -2.41
CA LYS A 239 14.47 13.25 -3.43
C LYS A 239 13.49 12.65 -4.42
N PHE A 240 13.40 11.35 -4.47
CA PHE A 240 12.65 10.56 -5.44
C PHE A 240 11.34 10.01 -4.91
N CYS A 241 11.08 10.13 -3.61
CA CYS A 241 9.77 9.83 -3.04
C CYS A 241 8.93 11.10 -2.91
N LEU A 242 8.68 11.78 -4.05
CA LEU A 242 8.07 13.11 -4.14
C LEU A 242 6.71 13.22 -3.43
N SER A 243 5.99 12.11 -3.27
CA SER A 243 4.66 12.11 -2.65
C SER A 243 4.68 12.03 -1.12
N TYR A 244 5.76 11.51 -0.51
CA TYR A 244 5.78 11.20 0.91
C TYR A 244 6.88 11.93 1.70
N GLY A 245 7.88 12.48 1.09
CA GLY A 245 8.96 13.20 1.75
C GLY A 245 10.01 12.33 2.45
N TYR A 246 9.62 11.19 3.03
CA TYR A 246 10.51 10.26 3.72
C TYR A 246 10.30 8.84 3.22
N ALA A 247 11.41 8.12 3.04
CA ALA A 247 11.41 6.70 2.70
C ALA A 247 12.54 5.98 3.45
N GLU A 248 12.25 4.80 3.98
CA GLU A 248 13.22 3.91 4.60
C GLU A 248 13.19 2.56 3.89
N LYS A 249 14.39 2.01 3.61
CA LYS A 249 14.55 0.71 2.98
C LYS A 249 15.57 -0.12 3.76
N ASP A 250 15.14 -1.26 4.28
CA ASP A 250 15.98 -2.18 5.02
C ASP A 250 15.92 -3.59 4.44
N LYS A 251 17.07 -4.24 4.39
CA LYS A 251 17.17 -5.65 4.00
C LYS A 251 17.48 -6.51 5.21
N ILE A 252 16.64 -7.51 5.45
CA ILE A 252 16.74 -8.40 6.60
C ILE A 252 16.64 -9.85 6.12
N THR A 253 17.52 -10.73 6.61
CA THR A 253 17.41 -12.16 6.38
C THR A 253 16.52 -12.78 7.45
N LEU A 254 15.36 -13.28 7.04
CA LEU A 254 14.38 -13.93 7.89
C LEU A 254 14.25 -15.42 7.54
N LYS A 255 13.69 -16.21 8.46
CA LYS A 255 13.43 -17.63 8.20
C LYS A 255 12.30 -17.80 7.19
N SER A 256 12.61 -18.37 6.03
CA SER A 256 11.64 -18.61 4.96
C SER A 256 10.47 -19.48 5.43
N GLY A 257 9.25 -19.13 4.99
CA GLY A 257 8.01 -19.82 5.35
C GLY A 257 7.51 -19.53 6.76
N THR A 258 8.16 -18.65 7.52
CA THR A 258 7.75 -18.24 8.87
C THR A 258 6.95 -16.95 8.81
N ASP A 259 5.91 -16.87 9.63
CA ASP A 259 5.11 -15.66 9.77
C ASP A 259 5.72 -14.69 10.76
N TYR A 260 5.70 -13.43 10.37
CA TYR A 260 6.19 -12.29 11.16
C TYR A 260 5.13 -11.19 11.20
N TYR A 261 5.27 -10.33 12.20
CA TYR A 261 4.62 -9.03 12.23
C TYR A 261 5.62 -7.93 11.88
N MET A 262 5.21 -7.00 11.03
CA MET A 262 5.78 -5.67 10.92
C MET A 262 4.88 -4.73 11.71
N VAL A 263 5.44 -4.06 12.70
CA VAL A 263 4.70 -3.18 13.59
C VAL A 263 5.19 -1.77 13.40
N ILE A 264 4.32 -0.88 12.95
CA ILE A 264 4.62 0.54 12.78
C ILE A 264 4.25 1.27 14.06
N TYR A 265 5.09 2.19 14.49
CA TYR A 265 4.91 2.99 15.68
C TYR A 265 5.66 4.32 15.61
N THR A 266 5.31 5.24 16.49
CA THR A 266 6.10 6.44 16.80
C THR A 266 6.63 6.33 18.21
N PRO A 267 7.95 6.50 18.45
CA PRO A 267 8.55 6.30 19.77
C PRO A 267 8.12 7.34 20.81
N ASN A 268 7.73 8.52 20.37
CA ASN A 268 7.26 9.60 21.24
C ASN A 268 5.90 10.07 20.76
N ALA A 269 4.99 10.33 21.70
CA ALA A 269 3.77 11.05 21.37
C ALA A 269 4.17 12.39 20.72
N ILE A 270 3.68 12.63 19.51
CA ILE A 270 3.94 13.88 18.82
C ILE A 270 3.19 14.96 19.61
N ASN A 271 3.95 15.74 20.39
CA ASN A 271 3.40 16.86 21.11
C ASN A 271 2.90 17.89 20.13
N GLY A 272 1.59 18.06 20.00
CA GLY A 272 1.03 19.13 19.19
C GLY A 272 -0.34 18.90 18.60
N GLY A 273 -1.09 17.93 19.03
CA GLY A 273 -2.58 17.92 18.96
C GLY A 273 -3.26 17.96 17.59
N GLU A 274 -2.56 18.12 16.48
CA GLU A 274 -3.19 17.94 15.18
C GLU A 274 -3.06 16.48 14.74
N PHE A 275 -4.21 15.82 14.58
CA PHE A 275 -4.35 14.53 13.90
C PHE A 275 -3.89 14.71 12.46
N ILE A 276 -2.63 14.50 12.22
CA ILE A 276 -2.13 14.37 10.86
C ILE A 276 -2.40 12.92 10.48
N ASP A 277 -3.49 12.72 9.76
CA ASP A 277 -3.80 11.44 9.11
C ASP A 277 -2.72 11.23 8.03
N ASP A 278 -1.67 10.50 8.40
CA ASP A 278 -0.56 10.25 7.49
C ASP A 278 -0.84 8.99 6.66
N THR A 279 -0.97 9.19 5.38
CA THR A 279 -1.01 8.08 4.42
C THR A 279 0.40 7.54 4.24
N MET A 280 0.60 6.28 4.60
CA MET A 280 1.86 5.58 4.43
C MET A 280 1.76 4.53 3.33
N ASN A 281 2.87 4.26 2.67
CA ASN A 281 3.02 3.10 1.81
C ASN A 281 4.02 2.11 2.40
N LEU A 282 3.62 0.85 2.42
CA LEU A 282 4.42 -0.27 2.91
C LEU A 282 4.69 -1.26 1.80
N CYS A 283 5.89 -1.80 1.80
CA CYS A 283 6.25 -2.92 0.94
C CYS A 283 7.09 -3.91 1.75
N VAL A 284 6.76 -5.19 1.63
CA VAL A 284 7.47 -6.29 2.28
C VAL A 284 7.80 -7.36 1.24
N GLY A 285 9.06 -7.70 1.10
CA GLY A 285 9.53 -8.75 0.18
C GLY A 285 10.68 -8.31 -0.67
N LYS A 286 10.42 -7.65 -1.80
CA LYS A 286 11.44 -7.06 -2.66
C LYS A 286 11.38 -5.53 -2.57
N ALA A 287 12.43 -4.85 -3.03
CA ALA A 287 12.45 -3.40 -3.08
C ALA A 287 11.29 -2.86 -3.91
N ALA A 288 10.61 -1.85 -3.37
CA ALA A 288 9.61 -1.12 -4.14
C ALA A 288 10.32 -0.28 -5.21
N MET A 289 9.80 -0.30 -6.44
CA MET A 289 10.36 0.42 -7.58
C MET A 289 9.48 1.61 -7.93
N ALA A 290 10.11 2.75 -8.14
CA ALA A 290 9.44 3.95 -8.63
C ALA A 290 9.94 4.32 -10.05
N PRO A 291 9.08 4.85 -10.92
CA PRO A 291 9.48 5.36 -12.20
C PRO A 291 10.16 6.72 -12.06
N GLY A 292 11.11 6.99 -12.96
CA GLY A 292 11.74 8.29 -13.08
C GLY A 292 12.07 8.60 -14.53
N SER A 293 12.48 9.82 -14.80
CA SER A 293 13.02 10.19 -16.10
C SER A 293 14.08 11.27 -15.97
N VAL A 294 15.04 11.25 -16.85
CA VAL A 294 16.07 12.28 -16.99
C VAL A 294 16.26 12.64 -18.43
N THR A 295 16.37 13.93 -18.71
CA THR A 295 16.72 14.42 -20.06
C THR A 295 18.12 14.98 -20.04
N VAL A 296 18.97 14.48 -20.93
CA VAL A 296 20.37 14.84 -21.06
C VAL A 296 20.70 15.12 -22.52
N TYR A 297 21.69 15.97 -22.74
CA TYR A 297 22.12 16.37 -24.07
C TYR A 297 23.62 16.15 -24.22
N SER A 298 24.06 15.86 -25.44
CA SER A 298 25.47 15.86 -25.79
C SER A 298 26.02 17.30 -25.73
N GLY A 299 27.23 17.44 -25.23
CA GLY A 299 27.98 18.70 -25.38
C GLY A 299 28.46 18.96 -26.79
N THR A 300 28.33 17.99 -27.73
CA THR A 300 28.87 18.03 -29.07
C THR A 300 27.80 17.71 -30.11
N GLY A 301 27.79 18.45 -31.20
CA GLY A 301 26.91 18.17 -32.33
C GLY A 301 27.39 16.96 -33.15
N ILE A 302 26.45 16.32 -33.85
CA ILE A 302 26.73 15.28 -34.82
C ILE A 302 26.31 15.73 -36.21
N TYR A 303 27.09 15.32 -37.24
CA TYR A 303 26.71 15.47 -38.63
C TYR A 303 26.09 14.15 -39.12
N VAL A 304 24.87 14.23 -39.65
CA VAL A 304 24.10 13.07 -40.11
C VAL A 304 23.89 13.09 -41.63
N ARG A 305 23.95 11.91 -42.22
CA ARG A 305 23.68 11.65 -43.63
C ARG A 305 22.58 10.61 -43.75
N GLN A 306 22.03 10.47 -44.96
CA GLN A 306 20.96 9.49 -45.21
C GLN A 306 21.50 8.04 -45.21
N SER A 307 22.73 7.84 -45.76
CA SER A 307 23.28 6.51 -45.96
C SER A 307 23.70 5.80 -44.68
N ASP A 308 24.33 6.55 -43.76
CA ASP A 308 25.04 5.95 -42.63
C ASP A 308 24.75 6.62 -41.31
N TYR A 309 24.90 5.86 -40.24
CA TYR A 309 24.90 6.43 -38.91
C TYR A 309 26.12 7.34 -38.71
N SER A 310 25.91 8.46 -38.05
CA SER A 310 26.99 9.41 -37.66
C SER A 310 28.06 8.72 -36.81
N VAL A 311 29.21 9.38 -36.70
CA VAL A 311 30.13 9.06 -35.60
C VAL A 311 29.38 9.21 -34.27
N PRO A 312 29.48 8.25 -33.36
CA PRO A 312 28.84 8.34 -32.07
C PRO A 312 29.38 9.51 -31.25
N VAL A 313 28.51 10.11 -30.42
CA VAL A 313 28.90 11.07 -29.40
C VAL A 313 28.49 10.57 -28.03
N ASP A 314 29.30 10.92 -27.06
CA ASP A 314 29.08 10.56 -25.65
C ASP A 314 28.10 11.52 -24.97
N ILE A 315 27.23 10.96 -24.16
CA ILE A 315 26.34 11.68 -23.28
C ILE A 315 26.54 11.16 -21.85
N LYS A 316 26.99 12.03 -20.96
CA LYS A 316 27.16 11.67 -19.55
C LYS A 316 25.84 11.84 -18.81
N VAL A 317 25.48 10.82 -18.02
CA VAL A 317 24.29 10.75 -17.21
C VAL A 317 24.71 10.61 -15.75
N GLY A 318 24.19 11.46 -14.87
CA GLY A 318 24.50 11.42 -13.43
C GLY A 318 25.53 12.46 -12.97
N ASP A 319 26.44 12.95 -13.84
CA ASP A 319 27.53 13.85 -13.44
C ASP A 319 27.13 15.33 -13.21
N ASN A 320 25.97 15.76 -13.68
CA ASN A 320 25.60 17.19 -13.75
C ASN A 320 24.63 17.64 -12.64
N GLY A 321 24.82 17.19 -11.40
CA GLY A 321 23.99 17.59 -10.27
C GLY A 321 22.57 17.03 -10.28
N ASN A 322 22.18 16.26 -11.29
CA ASN A 322 20.99 15.42 -11.26
C ASN A 322 21.32 14.22 -10.42
N LYS A 323 20.89 14.23 -9.17
CA LYS A 323 21.02 13.05 -8.30
C LYS A 323 20.09 11.96 -8.83
N ILE A 324 20.65 11.08 -9.64
CA ILE A 324 19.98 9.89 -10.12
C ILE A 324 20.30 8.77 -9.14
N PRO A 325 19.30 8.01 -8.67
CA PRO A 325 19.55 6.88 -7.76
C PRO A 325 20.55 5.89 -8.36
N LEU A 326 21.41 5.32 -7.53
CA LEU A 326 22.41 4.34 -7.96
C LEU A 326 21.79 3.06 -8.52
N THR A 327 20.57 2.73 -8.05
CA THR A 327 19.79 1.57 -8.51
C THR A 327 18.98 1.84 -9.78
N ALA A 328 19.06 3.05 -10.35
CA ALA A 328 18.28 3.42 -11.53
C ALA A 328 18.68 2.59 -12.76
N VAL A 329 17.71 1.91 -13.34
CA VAL A 329 17.86 1.04 -14.52
C VAL A 329 16.96 1.49 -15.66
N ALA A 330 17.49 1.54 -16.88
CA ALA A 330 16.81 2.06 -18.04
C ALA A 330 15.65 1.15 -18.47
N GLU A 331 14.47 1.71 -18.66
CA GLU A 331 13.33 1.08 -19.31
C GLU A 331 13.32 1.38 -20.82
N SER A 332 13.36 2.66 -21.15
CA SER A 332 13.33 3.10 -22.52
C SER A 332 14.03 4.45 -22.72
N VAL A 333 14.40 4.74 -23.94
CA VAL A 333 15.09 5.99 -24.32
C VAL A 333 14.35 6.65 -25.48
N SER A 334 14.11 7.97 -25.40
CA SER A 334 13.54 8.78 -26.47
C SER A 334 14.54 9.83 -26.95
N LEU A 335 14.62 10.00 -28.26
CA LEU A 335 15.50 11.00 -28.88
C LEU A 335 15.02 12.41 -28.58
N LYS A 336 15.96 13.32 -28.33
CA LYS A 336 15.78 14.76 -28.14
C LYS A 336 16.79 15.56 -28.95
N THR A 337 16.53 16.84 -29.14
CA THR A 337 17.48 17.80 -29.69
C THR A 337 17.20 19.19 -29.18
N THR A 338 18.25 20.00 -28.98
CA THR A 338 18.15 21.43 -28.65
C THR A 338 18.41 22.32 -29.87
N THR A 339 18.83 21.76 -31.00
CA THR A 339 19.17 22.56 -32.18
C THR A 339 17.92 23.16 -32.83
N SER A 340 17.86 24.49 -32.86
CA SER A 340 16.78 25.24 -33.50
C SER A 340 16.65 24.88 -34.99
N GLY A 341 15.42 24.77 -35.46
CA GLY A 341 15.11 24.42 -36.84
C GLY A 341 15.18 22.93 -37.18
N ILE A 342 15.76 22.10 -36.33
CA ILE A 342 15.80 20.65 -36.52
C ILE A 342 14.56 20.01 -35.92
N ARG A 343 13.81 19.34 -36.82
CA ARG A 343 12.66 18.51 -36.41
C ARG A 343 13.07 17.05 -36.32
N LEU A 344 12.58 16.33 -35.36
CA LEU A 344 12.85 14.89 -35.21
C LEU A 344 12.46 14.08 -36.45
N SER A 345 11.47 14.53 -37.23
CA SER A 345 11.08 13.92 -38.50
C SER A 345 12.19 13.94 -39.61
N MET A 346 13.19 14.81 -39.44
CA MET A 346 14.37 14.83 -40.35
C MET A 346 15.35 13.70 -40.04
N ILE A 347 15.20 13.03 -38.91
CA ILE A 347 16.06 11.91 -38.51
C ILE A 347 15.40 10.60 -38.96
N GLY A 348 16.05 9.87 -39.84
CA GLY A 348 15.55 8.61 -40.45
C GLY A 348 15.79 7.38 -39.57
N GLY A 349 16.70 7.51 -38.60
CA GLY A 349 16.99 6.45 -37.63
C GLY A 349 18.02 6.90 -36.63
N TRP A 350 17.99 6.28 -35.46
CA TRP A 350 18.91 6.58 -34.38
C TRP A 350 19.19 5.33 -33.56
N ARG A 351 20.28 5.33 -32.82
CA ARG A 351 20.68 4.23 -31.98
C ARG A 351 21.39 4.73 -30.72
N VAL A 352 21.27 3.95 -29.66
CA VAL A 352 21.95 4.21 -28.39
C VAL A 352 22.72 2.97 -27.95
N LYS A 353 23.74 3.22 -27.13
CA LYS A 353 24.50 2.17 -26.46
C LYS A 353 24.73 2.62 -25.02
N ALA A 354 24.29 1.82 -24.04
CA ALA A 354 24.56 2.06 -22.63
C ALA A 354 26.02 1.73 -22.29
N GLN A 355 26.53 2.29 -21.21
CA GLN A 355 27.92 2.11 -20.77
C GLN A 355 28.29 0.65 -20.51
N ASP A 356 27.35 -0.12 -19.96
CA ASP A 356 27.52 -1.50 -19.52
C ASP A 356 27.34 -2.56 -20.64
N THR A 357 27.22 -2.12 -21.89
CA THR A 357 27.05 -3.01 -23.05
C THR A 357 27.85 -2.55 -24.28
N ASN A 358 28.25 -3.49 -25.12
CA ASN A 358 28.80 -3.22 -26.41
C ASN A 358 27.74 -3.24 -27.53
N ALA A 359 26.49 -3.59 -27.19
CA ALA A 359 25.42 -3.71 -28.18
C ALA A 359 24.69 -2.37 -28.39
N TRP A 360 24.49 -2.05 -29.70
CA TRP A 360 23.64 -0.94 -30.10
C TRP A 360 22.18 -1.34 -30.13
N ARG A 361 21.33 -0.55 -29.51
CA ARG A 361 19.87 -0.63 -29.66
C ARG A 361 19.42 0.45 -30.66
N THR A 362 18.64 0.07 -31.66
CA THR A 362 18.34 0.90 -32.81
C THR A 362 16.84 1.11 -32.96
N SER A 363 16.46 2.34 -33.33
CA SER A 363 15.13 2.68 -33.81
C SER A 363 15.21 3.17 -35.26
N THR A 364 14.28 2.73 -36.07
CA THR A 364 14.11 3.18 -37.49
C THR A 364 13.24 4.44 -37.57
N SER A 365 12.75 4.95 -36.46
CA SER A 365 11.93 6.14 -36.40
C SER A 365 12.41 7.05 -35.28
N SER A 366 12.59 8.32 -35.56
CA SER A 366 12.93 9.33 -34.53
C SER A 366 11.83 9.57 -33.52
N ARG A 367 10.60 9.18 -33.79
CA ARG A 367 9.45 9.34 -32.88
C ARG A 367 9.25 8.15 -31.96
N SER A 368 9.84 7.01 -32.26
CA SER A 368 9.73 5.81 -31.46
C SER A 368 10.81 5.81 -30.38
N SER A 369 10.44 5.47 -29.15
CA SER A 369 11.39 5.17 -28.10
C SER A 369 12.11 3.85 -28.40
N ILE A 370 13.33 3.72 -27.90
CA ILE A 370 14.08 2.47 -27.90
C ILE A 370 13.81 1.78 -26.58
N ASP A 371 13.27 0.57 -26.64
CA ASP A 371 13.12 -0.31 -25.49
C ASP A 371 14.50 -0.83 -25.08
N MET A 372 14.87 -0.62 -23.81
CA MET A 372 16.15 -1.08 -23.26
C MET A 372 16.10 -2.52 -22.77
N GLY A 373 14.95 -3.19 -22.91
CA GLY A 373 14.78 -4.59 -22.49
C GLY A 373 14.78 -4.75 -20.98
N TYR A 374 14.21 -3.76 -20.27
CA TYR A 374 14.07 -3.81 -18.84
C TYR A 374 13.29 -5.07 -18.41
N VAL A 375 13.91 -5.87 -17.57
CA VAL A 375 13.27 -7.00 -16.88
C VAL A 375 13.43 -6.76 -15.39
N LYS A 376 12.32 -6.66 -14.69
CA LYS A 376 12.32 -6.43 -13.26
C LYS A 376 13.11 -7.52 -12.53
N ASP A 377 13.94 -7.11 -11.55
CA ASP A 377 14.85 -7.96 -10.76
C ASP A 377 15.92 -8.72 -11.57
N SER A 378 16.16 -8.34 -12.82
CA SER A 378 17.25 -8.88 -13.63
C SER A 378 18.56 -8.14 -13.37
N THR A 379 19.65 -8.89 -13.19
CA THR A 379 21.01 -8.32 -13.14
C THR A 379 21.49 -7.86 -14.52
N GLY A 380 20.75 -8.15 -15.58
CA GLY A 380 21.06 -7.75 -16.95
C GLY A 380 20.48 -6.39 -17.36
N ASN A 381 19.79 -5.69 -16.47
CA ASN A 381 19.28 -4.35 -16.75
C ASN A 381 20.42 -3.33 -16.87
N HIS A 382 20.25 -2.34 -17.74
CA HIS A 382 21.24 -1.30 -17.97
C HIS A 382 21.14 -0.20 -16.92
N ASN A 383 22.18 -0.01 -16.12
CA ASN A 383 22.27 1.12 -15.20
C ASN A 383 22.33 2.42 -16.00
N ILE A 384 21.57 3.44 -15.57
CA ILE A 384 21.53 4.70 -16.31
C ILE A 384 22.69 5.64 -16.00
N ASN A 385 23.30 5.53 -14.81
CA ASN A 385 24.46 6.35 -14.46
C ASN A 385 25.68 5.95 -15.29
N GLY A 386 26.34 6.94 -15.88
CA GLY A 386 27.55 6.72 -16.65
C GLY A 386 27.51 7.32 -18.05
N THR A 387 28.35 6.82 -18.95
CA THR A 387 28.49 7.37 -20.30
C THR A 387 27.69 6.55 -21.30
N TRP A 388 26.75 7.19 -21.96
CA TRP A 388 25.94 6.65 -23.04
C TRP A 388 26.45 7.13 -24.37
N GLN A 389 26.30 6.36 -25.42
CA GLN A 389 26.62 6.77 -26.76
C GLN A 389 25.37 6.88 -27.63
N ILE A 390 25.27 7.93 -28.42
CA ILE A 390 24.19 8.14 -29.36
C ILE A 390 24.74 8.38 -30.79
N SER A 391 24.03 7.88 -31.75
CA SER A 391 24.34 8.07 -33.19
C SER A 391 23.03 8.07 -33.95
N ALA A 392 22.98 8.83 -35.06
CA ALA A 392 21.77 8.97 -35.87
C ALA A 392 22.10 9.05 -37.35
N LYS A 393 21.09 8.86 -38.22
CA LYS A 393 21.15 9.11 -39.63
C LYS A 393 19.97 9.99 -40.07
N ALA A 394 20.17 10.77 -41.13
CA ALA A 394 19.14 11.61 -41.70
C ALA A 394 18.06 10.80 -42.45
N SER A 395 16.84 11.32 -42.52
CA SER A 395 15.77 10.78 -43.36
C SER A 395 15.93 11.14 -44.86
N SER A 396 16.53 12.29 -45.13
CA SER A 396 16.74 12.81 -46.50
C SER A 396 18.04 13.59 -46.58
N SER A 397 18.00 14.90 -46.39
CA SER A 397 19.18 15.77 -46.53
C SER A 397 20.09 15.70 -45.31
N SER A 398 21.39 15.87 -45.54
CA SER A 398 22.38 15.94 -44.46
C SER A 398 22.26 17.24 -43.65
N PHE A 399 22.49 17.16 -42.36
CA PHE A 399 22.51 18.31 -41.47
C PHE A 399 23.31 17.99 -40.18
N SER A 400 23.54 19.03 -39.37
CA SER A 400 24.16 18.87 -38.05
C SER A 400 23.15 19.20 -36.98
N PHE A 401 23.21 18.49 -35.85
CA PHE A 401 22.42 18.83 -34.67
C PHE A 401 23.09 18.34 -33.41
N VAL A 402 22.65 18.89 -32.24
CA VAL A 402 23.07 18.44 -30.92
C VAL A 402 22.03 17.42 -30.43
N PRO A 403 22.41 16.13 -30.37
CA PRO A 403 21.50 15.11 -29.90
C PRO A 403 21.36 15.15 -28.37
N GLY A 404 20.20 14.76 -27.91
CA GLY A 404 19.92 14.48 -26.53
C GLY A 404 19.00 13.27 -26.42
N MET A 405 18.76 12.85 -25.23
CA MET A 405 17.83 11.75 -24.95
C MET A 405 17.11 11.97 -23.63
N THR A 406 15.87 11.52 -23.57
CA THR A 406 15.17 11.29 -22.32
C THR A 406 15.24 9.80 -22.03
N ILE A 407 15.83 9.45 -20.88
CA ILE A 407 15.88 8.07 -20.38
C ILE A 407 14.75 7.94 -19.38
N TYR A 408 13.83 6.99 -19.59
CA TYR A 408 12.84 6.54 -18.63
C TYR A 408 13.43 5.34 -17.90
N TYR A 409 13.29 5.32 -16.57
CA TYR A 409 13.94 4.32 -15.74
C TYR A 409 13.09 3.94 -14.55
N TYR A 410 13.42 2.82 -13.91
CA TYR A 410 12.94 2.46 -12.59
C TYR A 410 14.11 2.47 -11.60
N TYR A 411 13.82 2.82 -10.36
CA TYR A 411 14.80 2.80 -9.26
C TYR A 411 14.17 2.28 -7.98
N GLU A 412 14.99 1.73 -7.09
CA GLU A 412 14.53 1.30 -5.76
C GLU A 412 14.23 2.52 -4.88
N ILE A 413 13.04 2.54 -4.30
CA ILE A 413 12.64 3.59 -3.36
C ILE A 413 13.48 3.48 -2.09
N GLY A 414 14.01 4.59 -1.62
CA GLY A 414 14.88 4.66 -0.44
C GLY A 414 16.37 4.71 -0.76
N ASP A 415 16.74 4.83 -2.05
CA ASP A 415 18.13 5.07 -2.48
C ASP A 415 18.52 6.54 -2.48
#